data_ba375d0d2d61211d7d4d999247650e7d
#
_entry.id   ba375d0d2d61211d7d4d999247650e7d
#
_cell.length_a   1.000
_cell.length_b   1.000
_cell.length_c   1.000
_cell.angle_alpha   90.00
_cell.angle_beta   90.00
_cell.angle_gamma   90.00
#
_symmetry.space_group_name_H-M   'P 1'
#
loop_
_entity.id
_entity.type
_entity.pdbx_description
1 polymer ?
#
loop_
_entity_poly.entity_id
_entity_poly.type
_entity_poly.pdbx_seq_one_letter_code
_entity_poly.pdbx_strand_id
1 'polypeptide(L)'
;MKRIPSLDGLRAISIAMVMVGHLGKWKHISVGPLDSYGSLGVQVFFVLSGFLITKLLLQEHDRSSTISLGNFYARRAFRIFPAAFVFLAVVAVLFWREMHWTHIAAAVFYVANMDETKPWIFNHLWSLSIEEQFYLVWPFALKKWHRHKTKILIAVFLGTPVFRALLYAVKSHGPIGGSLPVYSDQLAIGCLLAVFAKRLPRIPGYLGAGMAIAAVLLPWYPATSPVRSLFMLFVLRPLLNVCIAGVVLHVIQVPYRALNWAPVAWLGQISYSLYLWQELFCSNANLHYGFVLIVPSIACACLSYYFVERPMLRLREKLARKAQPSGPVLKAASQPA
;
A
#
# COMPACT_ATOMS: atom_id res chain seq x y z
N MET A 1 14.18 -12.93 1.02
CA MET A 1 14.44 -11.74 0.18
C MET A 1 15.34 -10.81 0.98
N LYS A 2 16.45 -10.31 0.42
CA LYS A 2 17.20 -9.24 1.08
C LYS A 2 16.30 -8.01 1.19
N ARG A 3 16.19 -7.45 2.37
CA ARG A 3 15.44 -6.23 2.65
C ARG A 3 16.06 -5.07 1.84
N ILE A 4 15.23 -4.20 1.27
CA ILE A 4 15.66 -2.98 0.59
C ILE A 4 15.31 -1.82 1.54
N PRO A 5 16.27 -1.33 2.35
CA PRO A 5 15.98 -0.34 3.40
C PRO A 5 15.35 0.94 2.86
N SER A 6 15.77 1.40 1.68
CA SER A 6 15.24 2.61 1.05
C SER A 6 13.72 2.53 0.76
N LEU A 7 13.15 1.32 0.57
CA LEU A 7 11.70 1.15 0.43
C LEU A 7 10.96 1.32 1.77
N ASP A 8 11.59 0.95 2.88
CA ASP A 8 11.03 1.26 4.21
C ASP A 8 11.03 2.78 4.43
N GLY A 9 12.08 3.49 3.98
CA GLY A 9 12.11 4.96 4.00
C GLY A 9 10.98 5.59 3.18
N LEU A 10 10.69 5.08 1.97
CA LEU A 10 9.55 5.54 1.19
C LEU A 10 8.21 5.27 1.90
N ARG A 11 8.06 4.12 2.56
CA ARG A 11 6.86 3.83 3.37
C ARG A 11 6.72 4.79 4.55
N ALA A 12 7.85 5.20 5.17
CA ALA A 12 7.84 6.20 6.23
C ALA A 12 7.36 7.56 5.72
N ILE A 13 7.85 8.00 4.56
CA ILE A 13 7.36 9.22 3.91
C ILE A 13 5.87 9.10 3.59
N SER A 14 5.44 7.96 3.02
CA SER A 14 4.03 7.73 2.65
C SER A 14 3.10 7.82 3.85
N ILE A 15 3.44 7.18 4.98
CA ILE A 15 2.59 7.26 6.18
C ILE A 15 2.61 8.66 6.80
N ALA A 16 3.75 9.35 6.77
CA ALA A 16 3.83 10.75 7.23
C ALA A 16 2.92 11.66 6.39
N MET A 17 2.91 11.48 5.05
CA MET A 17 2.00 12.20 4.16
C MET A 17 0.52 11.91 4.46
N VAL A 18 0.15 10.65 4.74
CA VAL A 18 -1.21 10.28 5.15
C VAL A 18 -1.59 11.00 6.44
N MET A 19 -0.74 10.96 7.46
CA MET A 19 -1.00 11.63 8.74
C MET A 19 -1.11 13.14 8.58
N VAL A 20 -0.21 13.77 7.83
CA VAL A 20 -0.28 15.22 7.53
C VAL A 20 -1.55 15.57 6.78
N GLY A 21 -1.98 14.76 5.81
CA GLY A 21 -3.23 14.97 5.08
C GLY A 21 -4.47 14.88 5.98
N HIS A 22 -4.46 13.99 6.99
CA HIS A 22 -5.56 13.92 7.96
C HIS A 22 -5.53 15.07 8.96
N LEU A 23 -4.35 15.47 9.43
CA LEU A 23 -4.17 16.60 10.36
C LEU A 23 -4.30 17.98 9.68
N GLY A 24 -4.05 18.06 8.37
CA GLY A 24 -4.11 19.32 7.60
C GLY A 24 -5.51 19.91 7.50
N LYS A 25 -6.55 19.14 7.78
CA LYS A 25 -7.95 19.61 7.92
C LYS A 25 -8.20 20.37 9.25
N TRP A 26 -7.17 20.57 10.06
CA TRP A 26 -7.26 21.18 11.38
C TRP A 26 -7.68 22.66 11.31
N LYS A 27 -8.75 23.02 12.03
CA LYS A 27 -9.21 24.39 12.33
C LYS A 27 -9.34 25.33 11.13
N HIS A 28 -9.99 24.94 10.05
CA HIS A 28 -10.21 25.84 8.92
C HIS A 28 -8.91 26.51 8.37
N ILE A 29 -7.74 26.09 8.85
CA ILE A 29 -6.51 26.28 8.13
C ILE A 29 -6.66 25.34 6.93
N SER A 30 -7.36 25.83 5.91
CA SER A 30 -7.23 25.27 4.56
C SER A 30 -5.76 25.47 4.22
N VAL A 31 -4.94 24.50 4.62
CA VAL A 31 -3.51 24.50 4.29
C VAL A 31 -3.41 24.18 2.78
N GLY A 32 -4.47 24.56 2.05
CA GLY A 32 -4.57 24.41 0.62
C GLY A 32 -4.37 22.97 0.19
N PRO A 33 -3.34 22.69 -0.60
CA PRO A 33 -3.10 21.38 -1.21
C PRO A 33 -2.63 20.28 -0.23
N LEU A 34 -2.38 20.55 1.05
CA LEU A 34 -1.93 19.53 2.01
C LEU A 34 -2.94 18.38 2.19
N ASP A 35 -4.23 18.64 2.02
CA ASP A 35 -5.26 17.59 2.03
C ASP A 35 -5.02 16.55 0.93
N SER A 36 -4.43 16.97 -0.19
CA SER A 36 -4.09 16.08 -1.31
C SER A 36 -2.92 15.15 -1.00
N TYR A 37 -2.06 15.48 -0.03
CA TYR A 37 -0.90 14.63 0.32
C TYR A 37 -1.30 13.33 1.01
N GLY A 38 -2.41 13.29 1.74
CA GLY A 38 -2.94 12.05 2.29
C GLY A 38 -3.20 11.02 1.19
N SER A 39 -3.88 11.43 0.12
CA SER A 39 -4.13 10.56 -1.04
C SER A 39 -2.86 10.22 -1.81
N LEU A 40 -1.90 11.15 -1.94
CA LEU A 40 -0.59 10.86 -2.55
C LEU A 40 0.18 9.79 -1.75
N GLY A 41 0.17 9.86 -0.41
CA GLY A 41 0.76 8.83 0.45
C GLY A 41 0.18 7.44 0.19
N VAL A 42 -1.16 7.34 0.05
CA VAL A 42 -1.84 6.08 -0.29
C VAL A 42 -1.45 5.60 -1.70
N GLN A 43 -1.35 6.49 -2.69
CA GLN A 43 -0.92 6.12 -4.04
C GLN A 43 0.50 5.55 -4.06
N VAL A 44 1.44 6.14 -3.30
CA VAL A 44 2.78 5.57 -3.13
C VAL A 44 2.72 4.18 -2.51
N PHE A 45 1.87 3.95 -1.50
CA PHE A 45 1.66 2.61 -0.94
C PHE A 45 1.15 1.62 -1.99
N PHE A 46 0.17 1.99 -2.82
CA PHE A 46 -0.34 1.10 -3.88
C PHE A 46 0.74 0.74 -4.91
N VAL A 47 1.55 1.71 -5.36
CA VAL A 47 2.68 1.42 -6.27
C VAL A 47 3.71 0.50 -5.60
N LEU A 48 4.06 0.76 -4.34
CA LEU A 48 4.96 -0.10 -3.57
C LEU A 48 4.39 -1.51 -3.38
N SER A 49 3.10 -1.65 -3.11
CA SER A 49 2.41 -2.93 -2.96
C SER A 49 2.42 -3.73 -4.25
N GLY A 50 2.05 -3.11 -5.37
CA GLY A 50 2.14 -3.73 -6.69
C GLY A 50 3.56 -4.22 -7.00
N PHE A 51 4.57 -3.37 -6.75
CA PHE A 51 5.98 -3.69 -6.97
C PHE A 51 6.46 -4.86 -6.09
N LEU A 52 6.26 -4.75 -4.77
CA LEU A 52 6.81 -5.71 -3.82
C LEU A 52 6.19 -7.10 -3.98
N ILE A 53 4.88 -7.16 -4.15
CA ILE A 53 4.17 -8.43 -4.33
C ILE A 53 4.58 -9.10 -5.63
N THR A 54 4.56 -8.36 -6.73
CA THR A 54 4.92 -8.92 -8.03
C THR A 54 6.38 -9.37 -8.06
N LYS A 55 7.30 -8.58 -7.51
CA LYS A 55 8.71 -8.96 -7.37
C LYS A 55 8.89 -10.25 -6.58
N LEU A 56 8.17 -10.40 -5.45
CA LEU A 56 8.22 -11.61 -4.61
C LEU A 56 7.72 -12.83 -5.38
N LEU A 57 6.59 -12.70 -6.06
CA LEU A 57 5.98 -13.81 -6.83
C LEU A 57 6.84 -14.21 -8.05
N LEU A 58 7.43 -13.23 -8.76
CA LEU A 58 8.35 -13.51 -9.87
C LEU A 58 9.62 -14.20 -9.39
N GLN A 59 10.19 -13.77 -8.25
CA GLN A 59 11.36 -14.45 -7.66
C GLN A 59 11.04 -15.87 -7.20
N GLU A 60 9.84 -16.14 -6.71
CA GLU A 60 9.38 -17.48 -6.36
C GLU A 60 9.27 -18.33 -7.65
N HIS A 61 8.62 -17.80 -8.69
CA HIS A 61 8.47 -18.47 -9.97
C HIS A 61 9.82 -18.77 -10.63
N ASP A 62 10.76 -17.82 -10.61
CA ASP A 62 12.11 -18.01 -11.18
C ASP A 62 12.91 -19.13 -10.47
N ARG A 63 12.62 -19.42 -9.18
CA ARG A 63 13.29 -20.44 -8.38
C ARG A 63 12.65 -21.82 -8.46
N SER A 64 11.33 -21.87 -8.52
CA SER A 64 10.54 -23.12 -8.37
C SER A 64 9.65 -23.41 -9.58
N SER A 65 9.74 -22.60 -10.65
CA SER A 65 8.90 -22.69 -11.85
C SER A 65 7.39 -22.61 -11.59
N THR A 66 7.00 -22.28 -10.35
CA THR A 66 5.58 -22.14 -9.95
C THR A 66 5.44 -21.10 -8.84
N ILE A 67 4.20 -20.71 -8.56
CA ILE A 67 3.83 -19.81 -7.46
C ILE A 67 2.98 -20.60 -6.47
N SER A 68 3.43 -20.69 -5.22
CA SER A 68 2.69 -21.31 -4.13
C SER A 68 1.70 -20.32 -3.53
N LEU A 69 0.45 -20.34 -4.01
CA LEU A 69 -0.61 -19.45 -3.52
C LEU A 69 -0.86 -19.63 -2.01
N GLY A 70 -0.89 -20.89 -1.52
CA GLY A 70 -1.08 -21.17 -0.09
C GLY A 70 -0.03 -20.51 0.79
N ASN A 71 1.26 -20.65 0.40
CA ASN A 71 2.36 -20.00 1.12
C ASN A 71 2.28 -18.46 1.02
N PHE A 72 1.85 -17.93 -0.11
CA PHE A 72 1.67 -16.49 -0.27
C PHE A 72 0.58 -15.97 0.64
N TYR A 73 -0.63 -16.56 0.60
CA TYR A 73 -1.76 -16.13 1.43
C TYR A 73 -1.48 -16.32 2.93
N ALA A 74 -0.86 -17.43 3.34
CA ALA A 74 -0.45 -17.61 4.72
C ALA A 74 0.50 -16.50 5.20
N ARG A 75 1.51 -16.13 4.37
CA ARG A 75 2.42 -15.01 4.70
C ARG A 75 1.69 -13.69 4.91
N ARG A 76 0.67 -13.42 4.10
CA ARG A 76 -0.15 -12.21 4.20
C ARG A 76 -1.08 -12.23 5.39
N ALA A 77 -1.78 -13.34 5.59
CA ALA A 77 -2.69 -13.51 6.72
C ALA A 77 -1.99 -13.26 8.07
N PHE A 78 -0.83 -13.88 8.31
CA PHE A 78 -0.06 -13.67 9.54
C PHE A 78 0.49 -12.25 9.70
N ARG A 79 0.66 -11.51 8.60
CA ARG A 79 1.15 -10.13 8.64
C ARG A 79 0.05 -9.11 8.90
N ILE A 80 -1.13 -9.32 8.34
CA ILE A 80 -2.17 -8.29 8.22
C ILE A 80 -3.29 -8.51 9.22
N PHE A 81 -3.87 -9.72 9.25
CA PHE A 81 -5.09 -10.00 10.02
C PHE A 81 -4.94 -9.82 11.52
N PRO A 82 -3.84 -10.25 12.18
CA PRO A 82 -3.77 -10.13 13.64
C PRO A 82 -3.86 -8.69 14.13
N ALA A 83 -3.11 -7.78 13.52
CA ALA A 83 -3.13 -6.37 13.91
C ALA A 83 -4.46 -5.69 13.51
N ALA A 84 -5.02 -6.03 12.32
CA ALA A 84 -6.33 -5.51 11.90
C ALA A 84 -7.44 -5.97 12.85
N PHE A 85 -7.48 -7.23 13.26
CA PHE A 85 -8.51 -7.74 14.16
C PHE A 85 -8.39 -7.18 15.57
N VAL A 86 -7.18 -6.96 16.08
CA VAL A 86 -6.98 -6.24 17.36
C VAL A 86 -7.50 -4.82 17.25
N PHE A 87 -7.19 -4.09 16.18
CA PHE A 87 -7.73 -2.75 15.93
C PHE A 87 -9.25 -2.78 15.89
N LEU A 88 -9.85 -3.66 15.10
CA LEU A 88 -11.31 -3.78 14.99
C LEU A 88 -11.97 -4.12 16.33
N ALA A 89 -11.39 -5.03 17.12
CA ALA A 89 -11.90 -5.39 18.44
C ALA A 89 -11.87 -4.19 19.39
N VAL A 90 -10.76 -3.45 19.43
CA VAL A 90 -10.65 -2.24 20.28
C VAL A 90 -11.64 -1.17 19.85
N VAL A 91 -11.75 -0.88 18.57
CA VAL A 91 -12.69 0.12 18.04
C VAL A 91 -14.13 -0.31 18.28
N ALA A 92 -14.48 -1.58 18.09
CA ALA A 92 -15.80 -2.12 18.36
C ALA A 92 -16.21 -1.95 19.84
N VAL A 93 -15.26 -2.11 20.77
CA VAL A 93 -15.50 -1.91 22.21
C VAL A 93 -15.64 -0.42 22.54
N LEU A 94 -14.73 0.44 22.02
CA LEU A 94 -14.72 1.87 22.36
C LEU A 94 -15.91 2.63 21.75
N PHE A 95 -16.35 2.24 20.57
CA PHE A 95 -17.38 2.92 19.79
C PHE A 95 -18.61 2.04 19.54
N TRP A 96 -18.93 1.10 20.44
CA TRP A 96 -19.99 0.11 20.27
C TRP A 96 -21.36 0.72 19.97
N ARG A 97 -21.63 1.94 20.45
CA ARG A 97 -22.88 2.67 20.21
C ARG A 97 -22.99 3.25 18.80
N GLU A 98 -21.86 3.52 18.14
CA GLU A 98 -21.77 4.08 16.81
C GLU A 98 -21.58 3.01 15.74
N MET A 99 -21.30 1.75 16.16
CA MET A 99 -20.97 0.66 15.27
C MET A 99 -22.18 -0.20 14.98
N HIS A 100 -22.52 -0.30 13.68
CA HIS A 100 -23.41 -1.33 13.21
C HIS A 100 -22.60 -2.57 12.80
N TRP A 101 -23.14 -3.76 13.03
CA TRP A 101 -22.44 -5.02 12.70
C TRP A 101 -22.02 -5.12 11.24
N THR A 102 -22.78 -4.50 10.29
CA THR A 102 -22.45 -4.45 8.86
C THR A 102 -21.13 -3.74 8.58
N HIS A 103 -20.81 -2.66 9.31
CA HIS A 103 -19.53 -1.95 9.17
C HIS A 103 -18.36 -2.79 9.64
N ILE A 104 -18.55 -3.52 10.76
CA ILE A 104 -17.54 -4.46 11.28
C ILE A 104 -17.34 -5.60 10.28
N ALA A 105 -18.43 -6.18 9.76
CA ALA A 105 -18.34 -7.22 8.72
C ALA A 105 -17.63 -6.71 7.47
N ALA A 106 -17.99 -5.51 6.98
CA ALA A 106 -17.33 -4.92 5.82
C ALA A 106 -15.81 -4.72 6.05
N ALA A 107 -15.39 -4.34 7.25
CA ALA A 107 -13.99 -4.21 7.62
C ALA A 107 -13.28 -5.57 7.73
N VAL A 108 -13.91 -6.58 8.35
CA VAL A 108 -13.37 -7.95 8.51
C VAL A 108 -13.17 -8.63 7.15
N PHE A 109 -14.13 -8.45 6.22
CA PHE A 109 -14.06 -9.05 4.88
C PHE A 109 -13.33 -8.17 3.85
N TYR A 110 -12.73 -7.05 4.28
CA TYR A 110 -12.00 -6.13 3.39
C TYR A 110 -12.85 -5.62 2.22
N VAL A 111 -14.10 -5.25 2.50
CA VAL A 111 -15.02 -4.60 1.56
C VAL A 111 -15.50 -3.23 2.09
N ALA A 112 -14.79 -2.65 3.05
CA ALA A 112 -15.07 -1.33 3.61
C ALA A 112 -14.99 -0.19 2.56
N ASN A 113 -14.32 -0.43 1.43
CA ASN A 113 -14.31 0.47 0.27
C ASN A 113 -15.67 0.60 -0.43
N MET A 114 -16.57 -0.36 -0.24
CA MET A 114 -17.92 -0.38 -0.81
C MET A 114 -18.99 0.09 0.20
N ASP A 115 -18.63 0.28 1.46
CA ASP A 115 -19.53 0.77 2.51
C ASP A 115 -19.44 2.30 2.59
N GLU A 116 -20.43 2.98 2.03
CA GLU A 116 -20.53 4.46 2.04
C GLU A 116 -21.00 5.01 3.38
N THR A 117 -21.68 4.18 4.17
CA THR A 117 -22.27 4.55 5.47
C THR A 117 -21.33 4.30 6.64
N LYS A 118 -20.12 3.79 6.37
CA LYS A 118 -19.14 3.49 7.42
C LYS A 118 -18.84 4.68 8.29
N PRO A 119 -18.68 4.49 9.62
CA PRO A 119 -18.30 5.56 10.52
C PRO A 119 -16.90 6.10 10.20
N TRP A 120 -16.63 7.34 10.58
CA TRP A 120 -15.38 8.05 10.33
C TRP A 120 -14.14 7.24 10.70
N ILE A 121 -14.19 6.48 11.79
CA ILE A 121 -13.09 5.65 12.29
C ILE A 121 -12.66 4.53 11.31
N PHE A 122 -13.53 4.16 10.37
CA PHE A 122 -13.25 3.16 9.34
C PHE A 122 -12.93 3.79 7.97
N ASN A 123 -12.88 5.14 7.88
CA ASN A 123 -12.63 5.79 6.60
C ASN A 123 -11.36 5.32 5.92
N HIS A 124 -10.24 5.19 6.65
CA HIS A 124 -8.96 4.75 6.10
C HIS A 124 -8.97 3.29 5.60
N LEU A 125 -9.91 2.44 6.06
CA LEU A 125 -9.95 1.02 5.69
C LEU A 125 -10.30 0.77 4.22
N TRP A 126 -10.80 1.80 3.49
CA TRP A 126 -11.07 1.65 2.06
C TRP A 126 -9.83 1.24 1.26
N SER A 127 -8.68 1.85 1.53
CA SER A 127 -7.46 1.57 0.80
C SER A 127 -6.87 0.22 1.17
N LEU A 128 -6.96 -0.18 2.44
CA LEU A 128 -6.57 -1.51 2.90
C LEU A 128 -7.43 -2.59 2.23
N SER A 129 -8.74 -2.33 2.07
CA SER A 129 -9.64 -3.23 1.34
C SER A 129 -9.21 -3.39 -0.12
N ILE A 130 -8.86 -2.31 -0.81
CA ILE A 130 -8.34 -2.35 -2.18
C ILE A 130 -7.06 -3.19 -2.28
N GLU A 131 -6.12 -3.01 -1.33
CA GLU A 131 -4.89 -3.80 -1.30
C GLU A 131 -5.15 -5.29 -1.09
N GLU A 132 -6.03 -5.67 -0.15
CA GLU A 132 -6.33 -7.08 0.11
C GLU A 132 -7.09 -7.74 -1.04
N GLN A 133 -8.02 -7.01 -1.69
CA GLN A 133 -8.66 -7.47 -2.91
C GLN A 133 -7.64 -7.70 -4.04
N PHE A 134 -6.67 -6.79 -4.20
CA PHE A 134 -5.58 -6.97 -5.15
C PHE A 134 -4.71 -8.19 -4.78
N TYR A 135 -4.38 -8.38 -3.50
CA TYR A 135 -3.60 -9.53 -3.04
C TYR A 135 -4.32 -10.85 -3.24
N LEU A 136 -5.64 -10.85 -3.24
CA LEU A 136 -6.45 -12.03 -3.55
C LEU A 136 -6.40 -12.36 -5.06
N VAL A 137 -6.56 -11.36 -5.91
CA VAL A 137 -6.74 -11.54 -7.35
C VAL A 137 -5.40 -11.70 -8.08
N TRP A 138 -4.43 -10.81 -7.82
CA TRP A 138 -3.21 -10.72 -8.63
C TRP A 138 -2.30 -11.95 -8.58
N PRO A 139 -2.02 -12.58 -7.43
CA PRO A 139 -1.18 -13.78 -7.40
C PRO A 139 -1.77 -14.95 -8.19
N PHE A 140 -3.09 -15.11 -8.14
CA PHE A 140 -3.80 -16.10 -8.93
C PHE A 140 -3.70 -15.79 -10.43
N ALA A 141 -3.96 -14.55 -10.84
CA ALA A 141 -3.85 -14.09 -12.22
C ALA A 141 -2.42 -14.27 -12.75
N LEU A 142 -1.41 -13.89 -11.95
CA LEU A 142 -0.01 -14.05 -12.32
C LEU A 142 0.38 -15.52 -12.47
N LYS A 143 -0.08 -16.40 -11.59
CA LYS A 143 0.16 -17.85 -11.69
C LYS A 143 -0.47 -18.43 -12.96
N LYS A 144 -1.74 -18.11 -13.22
CA LYS A 144 -2.51 -18.66 -14.34
C LYS A 144 -2.07 -18.12 -15.71
N TRP A 145 -1.78 -16.80 -15.78
CA TRP A 145 -1.46 -16.10 -17.03
C TRP A 145 -0.05 -15.52 -17.04
N HIS A 146 0.92 -16.23 -16.48
CA HIS A 146 2.30 -15.74 -16.34
C HIS A 146 2.90 -15.22 -17.66
N ARG A 147 2.65 -15.89 -18.78
CA ARG A 147 3.14 -15.46 -20.11
C ARG A 147 2.53 -14.15 -20.59
N HIS A 148 1.31 -13.83 -20.17
CA HIS A 148 0.55 -12.66 -20.60
C HIS A 148 0.57 -11.52 -19.55
N LYS A 149 1.31 -11.68 -18.44
CA LYS A 149 1.31 -10.72 -17.33
C LYS A 149 1.50 -9.26 -17.77
N THR A 150 2.44 -9.01 -18.68
CA THR A 150 2.72 -7.65 -19.17
C THR A 150 1.53 -7.07 -19.95
N LYS A 151 0.92 -7.86 -20.84
CA LYS A 151 -0.26 -7.42 -21.61
C LYS A 151 -1.44 -7.10 -20.69
N ILE A 152 -1.69 -7.96 -19.69
CA ILE A 152 -2.74 -7.76 -18.68
C ILE A 152 -2.48 -6.46 -17.90
N LEU A 153 -1.26 -6.26 -17.42
CA LEU A 153 -0.92 -5.07 -16.63
C LEU A 153 -1.02 -3.77 -17.44
N ILE A 154 -0.60 -3.79 -18.72
CA ILE A 154 -0.76 -2.64 -19.62
C ILE A 154 -2.25 -2.38 -19.88
N ALA A 155 -3.04 -3.42 -20.14
CA ALA A 155 -4.48 -3.29 -20.35
C ALA A 155 -5.19 -2.72 -19.10
N VAL A 156 -4.81 -3.16 -17.90
CA VAL A 156 -5.33 -2.61 -16.64
C VAL A 156 -4.91 -1.15 -16.46
N PHE A 157 -3.63 -0.82 -16.69
CA PHE A 157 -3.13 0.54 -16.53
C PHE A 157 -3.82 1.54 -17.46
N LEU A 158 -4.00 1.17 -18.74
CA LEU A 158 -4.65 2.01 -19.74
C LEU A 158 -6.19 1.98 -19.65
N GLY A 159 -6.77 0.87 -19.21
CA GLY A 159 -8.22 0.70 -19.07
C GLY A 159 -8.81 1.41 -17.84
N THR A 160 -8.04 1.58 -16.77
CA THR A 160 -8.51 2.24 -15.55
C THR A 160 -8.97 3.70 -15.79
N PRO A 161 -8.23 4.57 -16.50
CA PRO A 161 -8.73 5.91 -16.85
C PRO A 161 -10.02 5.90 -17.64
N VAL A 162 -10.17 4.95 -18.59
CA VAL A 162 -11.40 4.78 -19.37
C VAL A 162 -12.57 4.39 -18.46
N PHE A 163 -12.35 3.41 -17.57
CA PHE A 163 -13.35 3.00 -16.58
C PHE A 163 -13.80 4.17 -15.68
N ARG A 164 -12.86 4.97 -15.18
CA ARG A 164 -13.17 6.20 -14.41
C ARG A 164 -13.97 7.21 -15.22
N ALA A 165 -13.63 7.41 -16.49
CA ALA A 165 -14.36 8.34 -17.37
C ALA A 165 -15.79 7.86 -17.62
N LEU A 166 -16.01 6.56 -17.80
CA LEU A 166 -17.35 5.98 -17.90
C LEU A 166 -18.17 6.20 -16.61
N LEU A 167 -17.58 5.95 -15.44
CA LEU A 167 -18.24 6.23 -14.16
C LEU A 167 -18.61 7.71 -14.02
N TYR A 168 -17.70 8.60 -14.40
CA TYR A 168 -17.95 10.05 -14.41
C TYR A 168 -19.10 10.43 -15.35
N ALA A 169 -19.13 9.87 -16.56
CA ALA A 169 -20.17 10.12 -17.55
C ALA A 169 -21.56 9.67 -17.09
N VAL A 170 -21.64 8.50 -16.42
CA VAL A 170 -22.92 7.98 -15.90
C VAL A 170 -23.27 8.55 -14.51
N LYS A 171 -22.48 9.51 -14.01
CA LYS A 171 -22.61 10.14 -12.67
C LYS A 171 -22.74 9.11 -11.54
N SER A 172 -22.11 7.97 -11.69
CA SER A 172 -22.08 6.91 -10.67
C SER A 172 -21.07 7.26 -9.60
N HIS A 173 -21.54 7.70 -8.44
CA HIS A 173 -20.71 8.05 -7.29
C HIS A 173 -20.77 7.00 -6.17
N GLY A 174 -21.56 5.93 -6.32
CA GLY A 174 -21.80 4.91 -5.33
C GLY A 174 -20.62 3.93 -5.09
N PRO A 175 -20.88 2.77 -4.48
CA PRO A 175 -19.87 1.78 -4.08
C PRO A 175 -18.88 1.39 -5.19
N ILE A 176 -19.31 1.50 -6.47
CA ILE A 176 -18.45 1.25 -7.63
C ILE A 176 -17.30 2.26 -7.71
N GLY A 177 -17.53 3.53 -7.29
CA GLY A 177 -16.49 4.56 -7.23
C GLY A 177 -15.36 4.24 -6.24
N GLY A 178 -15.64 3.44 -5.21
CA GLY A 178 -14.66 2.93 -4.25
C GLY A 178 -14.01 1.60 -4.64
N SER A 179 -14.38 0.99 -5.77
CA SER A 179 -13.98 -0.38 -6.11
C SER A 179 -12.53 -0.51 -6.61
N LEU A 180 -11.97 -1.72 -6.53
CA LEU A 180 -10.61 -2.03 -6.99
C LEU A 180 -10.31 -1.55 -8.43
N PRO A 181 -11.19 -1.71 -9.44
CA PRO A 181 -10.91 -1.23 -10.79
C PRO A 181 -10.58 0.27 -10.88
N VAL A 182 -11.12 1.09 -9.98
CA VAL A 182 -10.88 2.55 -9.96
C VAL A 182 -9.45 2.91 -9.56
N TYR A 183 -8.76 2.03 -8.81
CA TYR A 183 -7.40 2.25 -8.28
C TYR A 183 -6.36 1.30 -8.89
N SER A 184 -6.76 0.47 -9.85
CA SER A 184 -5.93 -0.61 -10.39
C SER A 184 -4.70 -0.11 -11.17
N ASP A 185 -4.73 1.09 -11.76
CA ASP A 185 -3.59 1.67 -12.47
C ASP A 185 -2.37 1.91 -11.57
N GLN A 186 -2.59 2.30 -10.32
CA GLN A 186 -1.54 2.53 -9.33
C GLN A 186 -0.84 1.21 -8.95
N LEU A 187 -1.63 0.17 -8.74
CA LEU A 187 -1.13 -1.18 -8.48
C LEU A 187 -0.44 -1.77 -9.71
N ALA A 188 -1.05 -1.61 -10.90
CA ALA A 188 -0.54 -2.12 -12.17
C ALA A 188 0.82 -1.52 -12.55
N ILE A 189 1.01 -0.21 -12.38
CA ILE A 189 2.31 0.42 -12.67
C ILE A 189 3.40 -0.10 -11.72
N GLY A 190 3.07 -0.34 -10.45
CA GLY A 190 3.97 -1.00 -9.50
C GLY A 190 4.33 -2.42 -9.93
N CYS A 191 3.36 -3.19 -10.41
CA CYS A 191 3.59 -4.52 -10.98
C CYS A 191 4.47 -4.47 -12.24
N LEU A 192 4.20 -3.55 -13.16
CA LEU A 192 5.02 -3.32 -14.37
C LEU A 192 6.46 -2.96 -13.98
N LEU A 193 6.63 -2.10 -12.99
CA LEU A 193 7.94 -1.77 -12.46
C LEU A 193 8.68 -3.03 -11.99
N ALA A 194 8.02 -3.95 -11.29
CA ALA A 194 8.65 -5.20 -10.85
C ALA A 194 9.06 -6.11 -12.02
N VAL A 195 8.26 -6.13 -13.10
CA VAL A 195 8.56 -6.92 -14.31
C VAL A 195 9.78 -6.34 -15.04
N PHE A 196 9.91 -5.02 -15.11
CA PHE A 196 10.91 -4.37 -15.95
C PHE A 196 12.10 -3.78 -15.17
N ALA A 197 12.08 -3.71 -13.84
CA ALA A 197 13.09 -3.01 -13.03
C ALA A 197 14.55 -3.40 -13.35
N LYS A 198 14.80 -4.64 -13.71
CA LYS A 198 16.15 -5.12 -14.08
C LYS A 198 16.60 -4.68 -15.48
N ARG A 199 15.65 -4.30 -16.35
CA ARG A 199 15.88 -3.92 -17.77
C ARG A 199 15.87 -2.41 -17.97
N LEU A 200 15.29 -1.67 -17.02
CA LEU A 200 15.23 -0.23 -17.10
C LEU A 200 16.60 0.40 -16.82
N PRO A 201 16.98 1.45 -17.56
CA PRO A 201 18.23 2.17 -17.33
C PRO A 201 18.24 2.81 -15.94
N ARG A 202 19.42 3.19 -15.48
CA ARG A 202 19.54 4.00 -14.26
C ARG A 202 18.91 5.37 -14.49
N ILE A 203 18.02 5.76 -13.56
CA ILE A 203 17.43 7.10 -13.56
C ILE A 203 18.45 8.07 -12.98
N PRO A 204 18.89 9.11 -13.74
CA PRO A 204 19.75 10.15 -13.19
C PRO A 204 19.12 10.87 -12.00
N GLY A 205 19.92 11.37 -11.07
CA GLY A 205 19.42 12.02 -9.85
C GLY A 205 18.50 13.21 -10.11
N TYR A 206 18.84 14.04 -11.11
CA TYR A 206 18.01 15.20 -11.50
C TYR A 206 16.63 14.77 -12.04
N LEU A 207 16.57 13.65 -12.78
CA LEU A 207 15.30 13.12 -13.29
C LEU A 207 14.47 12.51 -12.15
N GLY A 208 15.11 11.77 -11.24
CA GLY A 208 14.43 11.27 -10.03
C GLY A 208 13.88 12.39 -9.16
N ALA A 209 14.63 13.48 -8.97
CA ALA A 209 14.18 14.66 -8.26
C ALA A 209 13.02 15.37 -9.00
N GLY A 210 13.12 15.53 -10.34
CA GLY A 210 12.05 16.09 -11.16
C GLY A 210 10.75 15.28 -11.05
N MET A 211 10.83 13.94 -11.09
CA MET A 211 9.67 13.08 -10.88
C MET A 211 9.08 13.22 -9.47
N ALA A 212 9.91 13.35 -8.43
CA ALA A 212 9.44 13.59 -7.07
C ALA A 212 8.71 14.93 -6.94
N ILE A 213 9.27 16.00 -7.51
CA ILE A 213 8.65 17.33 -7.56
C ILE A 213 7.32 17.26 -8.33
N ALA A 214 7.31 16.63 -9.49
CA ALA A 214 6.09 16.46 -10.29
C ALA A 214 5.02 15.69 -9.51
N ALA A 215 5.38 14.60 -8.78
CA ALA A 215 4.46 13.85 -7.96
C ALA A 215 3.83 14.69 -6.83
N VAL A 216 4.57 15.67 -6.30
CA VAL A 216 4.07 16.60 -5.28
C VAL A 216 3.18 17.69 -5.90
N LEU A 217 3.48 18.18 -7.09
CA LEU A 217 2.78 19.30 -7.70
C LEU A 217 1.54 18.91 -8.52
N LEU A 218 1.56 17.75 -9.19
CA LEU A 218 0.45 17.30 -10.04
C LEU A 218 -0.91 17.21 -9.32
N PRO A 219 -0.99 16.79 -8.04
CA PRO A 219 -2.26 16.76 -7.31
C PRO A 219 -2.92 18.14 -7.10
N TRP A 220 -2.18 19.24 -7.31
CA TRP A 220 -2.67 20.61 -7.14
C TRP A 220 -3.45 21.14 -8.34
N TYR A 221 -3.47 20.40 -9.43
CA TYR A 221 -4.20 20.83 -10.62
C TYR A 221 -5.71 20.85 -10.36
N PRO A 222 -6.38 22.01 -10.50
CA PRO A 222 -7.80 22.11 -10.18
C PRO A 222 -8.67 21.54 -11.31
N ALA A 223 -9.53 20.58 -10.96
CA ALA A 223 -10.52 20.00 -11.88
C ALA A 223 -11.82 20.84 -11.88
N THR A 224 -11.78 22.08 -12.35
CA THR A 224 -12.88 23.04 -12.27
C THR A 224 -13.86 23.00 -13.46
N SER A 225 -13.61 22.19 -14.47
CA SER A 225 -14.47 22.01 -15.64
C SER A 225 -14.45 20.57 -16.14
N PRO A 226 -15.46 20.09 -16.90
CA PRO A 226 -15.48 18.75 -17.47
C PRO A 226 -14.23 18.40 -18.29
N VAL A 227 -13.74 19.35 -19.11
CA VAL A 227 -12.53 19.18 -19.91
C VAL A 227 -11.31 18.98 -19.02
N ARG A 228 -11.15 19.80 -17.96
CA ARG A 228 -10.07 19.64 -16.99
C ARG A 228 -10.17 18.35 -16.21
N SER A 229 -11.39 17.90 -15.89
CA SER A 229 -11.61 16.60 -15.22
C SER A 229 -11.18 15.44 -16.12
N LEU A 230 -11.51 15.45 -17.40
CA LEU A 230 -11.04 14.46 -18.38
C LEU A 230 -9.51 14.50 -18.55
N PHE A 231 -8.91 15.70 -18.65
CA PHE A 231 -7.46 15.84 -18.70
C PHE A 231 -6.80 15.27 -17.44
N MET A 232 -7.36 15.53 -16.26
CA MET A 232 -6.89 14.94 -15.02
C MET A 232 -6.96 13.41 -15.06
N LEU A 233 -8.05 12.83 -15.56
CA LEU A 233 -8.26 11.38 -15.59
C LEU A 233 -7.31 10.67 -16.56
N PHE A 234 -7.14 11.21 -17.77
CA PHE A 234 -6.40 10.55 -18.85
C PHE A 234 -4.93 10.90 -18.91
N VAL A 235 -4.53 12.06 -18.37
CA VAL A 235 -3.15 12.56 -18.46
C VAL A 235 -2.50 12.67 -17.11
N LEU A 236 -3.06 13.48 -16.21
CA LEU A 236 -2.35 13.82 -14.97
C LEU A 236 -2.25 12.64 -13.99
N ARG A 237 -3.32 11.87 -13.79
CA ARG A 237 -3.27 10.70 -12.89
C ARG A 237 -2.36 9.60 -13.41
N PRO A 238 -2.40 9.15 -14.66
CA PRO A 238 -1.40 8.23 -15.20
C PRO A 238 0.02 8.77 -15.12
N LEU A 239 0.23 10.05 -15.43
CA LEU A 239 1.55 10.69 -15.30
C LEU A 239 2.05 10.70 -13.86
N LEU A 240 1.20 11.02 -12.89
CA LEU A 240 1.50 10.94 -11.46
C LEU A 240 1.94 9.52 -11.07
N ASN A 241 1.21 8.50 -11.52
CA ASN A 241 1.55 7.10 -11.23
C ASN A 241 2.91 6.71 -11.84
N VAL A 242 3.22 7.19 -13.05
CA VAL A 242 4.54 7.00 -13.69
C VAL A 242 5.64 7.73 -12.90
N CYS A 243 5.40 8.96 -12.45
CA CYS A 243 6.35 9.70 -11.61
C CYS A 243 6.64 8.96 -10.30
N ILE A 244 5.60 8.47 -9.62
CA ILE A 244 5.77 7.68 -8.39
C ILE A 244 6.58 6.41 -8.67
N ALA A 245 6.26 5.68 -9.74
CA ALA A 245 7.01 4.48 -10.13
C ALA A 245 8.47 4.80 -10.47
N GLY A 246 8.74 5.94 -11.12
CA GLY A 246 10.08 6.44 -11.39
C GLY A 246 10.87 6.77 -10.14
N VAL A 247 10.24 7.42 -9.15
CA VAL A 247 10.85 7.66 -7.82
C VAL A 247 11.18 6.34 -7.13
N VAL A 248 10.24 5.37 -7.13
CA VAL A 248 10.48 4.04 -6.55
C VAL A 248 11.65 3.36 -7.24
N LEU A 249 11.71 3.38 -8.58
CA LEU A 249 12.83 2.81 -9.34
C LEU A 249 14.16 3.48 -8.98
N HIS A 250 14.19 4.80 -8.97
CA HIS A 250 15.39 5.56 -8.64
C HIS A 250 15.91 5.23 -7.23
N VAL A 251 15.04 5.20 -6.24
CA VAL A 251 15.38 4.86 -4.84
C VAL A 251 15.87 3.41 -4.67
N ILE A 252 15.41 2.48 -5.53
CA ILE A 252 15.93 1.10 -5.54
C ILE A 252 17.34 1.04 -6.15
N GLN A 253 17.60 1.87 -7.17
CA GLN A 253 18.87 1.90 -7.89
C GLN A 253 19.96 2.69 -7.13
N VAL A 254 19.55 3.71 -6.36
CA VAL A 254 20.44 4.60 -5.60
C VAL A 254 20.05 4.62 -4.13
N PRO A 255 20.84 3.99 -3.24
CA PRO A 255 20.54 4.00 -1.82
C PRO A 255 20.83 5.38 -1.20
N TYR A 256 19.78 6.04 -0.69
CA TYR A 256 19.89 7.31 0.01
C TYR A 256 20.10 7.10 1.50
N ARG A 257 21.13 7.73 2.08
CA ARG A 257 21.41 7.66 3.54
C ARG A 257 20.22 8.13 4.38
N ALA A 258 19.53 9.18 3.95
CA ALA A 258 18.35 9.71 4.63
C ALA A 258 17.20 8.67 4.72
N LEU A 259 16.89 7.97 3.62
CA LEU A 259 15.86 6.93 3.58
C LEU A 259 16.27 5.67 4.36
N ASN A 260 17.57 5.44 4.48
CA ASN A 260 18.15 4.30 5.18
C ASN A 260 18.50 4.62 6.64
N TRP A 261 18.30 5.86 7.08
CA TRP A 261 18.52 6.26 8.47
C TRP A 261 17.59 5.45 9.39
N ALA A 262 18.16 4.91 10.47
CA ALA A 262 17.50 3.92 11.31
C ALA A 262 16.09 4.35 11.80
N PRO A 263 15.87 5.59 12.29
CA PRO A 263 14.54 6.05 12.68
C PRO A 263 13.53 6.08 11.51
N VAL A 264 13.97 6.52 10.31
CA VAL A 264 13.12 6.57 9.12
C VAL A 264 12.76 5.15 8.66
N ALA A 265 13.75 4.27 8.58
CA ALA A 265 13.51 2.88 8.23
C ALA A 265 12.63 2.15 9.26
N TRP A 266 12.79 2.47 10.55
CA TRP A 266 11.93 1.97 11.62
C TRP A 266 10.48 2.44 11.48
N LEU A 267 10.25 3.73 11.22
CA LEU A 267 8.90 4.26 10.96
C LEU A 267 8.23 3.54 9.78
N GLY A 268 8.98 3.27 8.72
CA GLY A 268 8.49 2.48 7.59
C GLY A 268 8.15 1.02 7.95
N GLN A 269 8.83 0.43 8.93
CA GLN A 269 8.51 -0.93 9.40
C GLN A 269 7.19 -0.99 10.15
N ILE A 270 6.92 0.00 11.01
CA ILE A 270 5.66 0.09 11.77
C ILE A 270 4.53 0.74 10.97
N SER A 271 4.77 1.13 9.71
CA SER A 271 3.84 1.92 8.90
C SER A 271 2.45 1.28 8.74
N TYR A 272 2.37 -0.06 8.74
CA TYR A 272 1.08 -0.76 8.68
C TYR A 272 0.28 -0.58 9.98
N SER A 273 0.90 -0.86 11.13
CA SER A 273 0.27 -0.61 12.42
C SER A 273 -0.07 0.88 12.60
N LEU A 274 0.83 1.78 12.16
CA LEU A 274 0.58 3.23 12.24
C LEU A 274 -0.59 3.65 11.35
N TYR A 275 -0.73 3.06 10.16
CA TYR A 275 -1.86 3.30 9.27
C TYR A 275 -3.18 2.86 9.89
N LEU A 276 -3.23 1.74 10.61
CA LEU A 276 -4.42 1.27 11.31
C LEU A 276 -4.84 2.21 12.45
N TRP A 277 -3.88 2.61 13.30
CA TRP A 277 -4.18 3.32 14.54
C TRP A 277 -4.30 4.84 14.39
N GLN A 278 -3.74 5.45 13.33
CA GLN A 278 -3.69 6.89 13.18
C GLN A 278 -5.10 7.54 13.07
N GLU A 279 -6.07 6.86 12.45
CA GLU A 279 -7.42 7.42 12.26
C GLU A 279 -8.11 7.67 13.59
N LEU A 280 -7.87 6.81 14.59
CA LEU A 280 -8.43 6.98 15.95
C LEU A 280 -8.06 8.34 16.56
N PHE A 281 -6.92 8.88 16.22
CA PHE A 281 -6.37 10.11 16.78
C PHE A 281 -6.42 11.27 15.79
N CYS A 282 -6.07 11.04 14.53
CA CYS A 282 -5.91 12.07 13.50
C CYS A 282 -7.18 12.35 12.69
N SER A 283 -8.35 11.94 13.17
CA SER A 283 -9.63 12.19 12.52
C SER A 283 -10.18 13.59 12.75
N ASN A 284 -11.16 13.98 11.94
CA ASN A 284 -11.88 15.27 12.08
C ASN A 284 -12.47 15.49 13.48
N ALA A 285 -12.86 14.42 14.19
CA ALA A 285 -13.42 14.51 15.53
C ALA A 285 -12.43 15.07 16.58
N ASN A 286 -11.13 14.88 16.36
CA ASN A 286 -10.08 15.22 17.32
C ASN A 286 -9.18 16.38 16.86
N LEU A 287 -9.50 17.05 15.76
CA LEU A 287 -8.61 18.04 15.11
C LEU A 287 -8.21 19.22 16.01
N HIS A 288 -8.97 19.55 17.05
CA HIS A 288 -8.62 20.64 17.95
C HIS A 288 -7.34 20.39 18.77
N TYR A 289 -6.88 19.14 18.89
CA TYR A 289 -5.61 18.80 19.56
C TYR A 289 -4.37 18.86 18.64
N GLY A 290 -4.55 18.92 17.33
CA GLY A 290 -3.48 19.14 16.37
C GLY A 290 -2.40 18.05 16.36
N PHE A 291 -1.14 18.47 16.14
CA PHE A 291 0.00 17.55 15.99
C PHE A 291 0.34 16.73 17.25
N VAL A 292 -0.16 17.10 18.44
CA VAL A 292 0.02 16.33 19.68
C VAL A 292 -0.52 14.90 19.51
N LEU A 293 -1.53 14.69 18.64
CA LEU A 293 -2.15 13.40 18.37
C LEU A 293 -1.26 12.41 17.62
N ILE A 294 -0.14 12.86 17.06
CA ILE A 294 0.88 11.99 16.45
C ILE A 294 1.50 11.06 17.51
N VAL A 295 1.71 11.56 18.73
CA VAL A 295 2.35 10.79 19.80
C VAL A 295 1.55 9.55 20.19
N PRO A 296 0.25 9.63 20.54
CA PRO A 296 -0.54 8.46 20.86
C PRO A 296 -0.74 7.56 19.65
N SER A 297 -0.81 8.09 18.42
CA SER A 297 -0.86 7.28 17.19
C SER A 297 0.37 6.39 17.07
N ILE A 298 1.56 6.94 17.27
CA ILE A 298 2.84 6.18 17.23
C ILE A 298 2.89 5.19 18.40
N ALA A 299 2.47 5.59 19.59
CA ALA A 299 2.47 4.70 20.76
C ALA A 299 1.60 3.46 20.52
N CYS A 300 0.34 3.62 20.06
CA CYS A 300 -0.55 2.50 19.72
C CYS A 300 0.02 1.65 18.58
N ALA A 301 0.61 2.28 17.56
CA ALA A 301 1.26 1.56 16.47
C ALA A 301 2.45 0.72 16.96
N CYS A 302 3.26 1.24 17.88
CA CYS A 302 4.35 0.49 18.51
C CYS A 302 3.83 -0.70 19.30
N LEU A 303 2.82 -0.49 20.15
CA LEU A 303 2.20 -1.59 20.89
C LEU A 303 1.69 -2.68 19.94
N SER A 304 0.91 -2.29 18.92
CA SER A 304 0.40 -3.22 17.92
C SER A 304 1.53 -3.95 17.18
N TYR A 305 2.57 -3.23 16.74
CA TYR A 305 3.69 -3.84 16.02
C TYR A 305 4.49 -4.82 16.89
N TYR A 306 4.91 -4.42 18.08
CA TYR A 306 5.81 -5.22 18.90
C TYR A 306 5.10 -6.38 19.60
N PHE A 307 3.83 -6.22 20.01
CA PHE A 307 3.09 -7.23 20.78
C PHE A 307 2.16 -8.09 19.91
N VAL A 308 1.77 -7.65 18.72
CA VAL A 308 0.85 -8.40 17.84
C VAL A 308 1.56 -8.77 16.53
N GLU A 309 1.93 -7.79 15.69
CA GLU A 309 2.43 -8.06 14.33
C GLU A 309 3.74 -8.90 14.38
N ARG A 310 4.74 -8.43 15.09
CA ARG A 310 6.07 -9.07 15.16
C ARG A 310 6.05 -10.48 15.74
N PRO A 311 5.34 -10.79 16.83
CA PRO A 311 5.19 -12.15 17.33
C PRO A 311 4.53 -13.10 16.32
N MET A 312 3.49 -12.66 15.64
CA MET A 312 2.79 -13.45 14.62
C MET A 312 3.67 -13.75 13.40
N LEU A 313 4.49 -12.79 12.97
CA LEU A 313 5.49 -13.03 11.94
C LEU A 313 6.54 -14.06 12.36
N ARG A 314 7.01 -14.01 13.60
CA ARG A 314 7.94 -15.01 14.17
C ARG A 314 7.30 -16.40 14.28
N LEU A 315 6.04 -16.47 14.71
CA LEU A 315 5.29 -17.72 14.76
C LEU A 315 5.20 -18.37 13.37
N ARG A 316 4.83 -17.57 12.36
CA ARG A 316 4.77 -18.05 10.99
C ARG A 316 6.12 -18.58 10.49
N GLU A 317 7.24 -17.90 10.80
CA GLU A 317 8.59 -18.38 10.42
C GLU A 317 8.91 -19.73 11.09
N LYS A 318 8.56 -19.90 12.36
CA LYS A 318 8.72 -21.18 13.07
C LYS A 318 7.90 -22.30 12.42
N LEU A 319 6.63 -22.03 12.08
CA LEU A 319 5.76 -22.99 11.40
C LEU A 319 6.30 -23.37 10.00
N ALA A 320 6.78 -22.40 9.24
CA ALA A 320 7.36 -22.64 7.92
C ALA A 320 8.63 -23.50 7.97
N ARG A 321 9.47 -23.32 9.00
CA ARG A 321 10.68 -24.16 9.19
C ARG A 321 10.31 -25.60 9.56
N LYS A 322 9.28 -25.81 10.40
CA LYS A 322 8.80 -27.15 10.76
C LYS A 322 8.17 -27.91 9.57
N ALA A 323 7.57 -27.17 8.62
CA ALA A 323 6.94 -27.76 7.44
C ALA A 323 7.95 -28.11 6.30
N GLN A 324 9.21 -27.69 6.40
CA GLN A 324 10.27 -28.15 5.49
C GLN A 324 10.79 -29.49 6.00
N PRO A 325 10.69 -30.59 5.21
CA PRO A 325 11.34 -31.85 5.58
C PRO A 325 12.84 -31.58 5.75
N SER A 326 13.40 -32.08 6.85
CA SER A 326 14.85 -32.16 7.03
C SER A 326 15.43 -33.02 5.91
N GLY A 327 15.82 -32.39 4.81
CA GLY A 327 16.57 -33.06 3.75
C GLY A 327 17.85 -33.65 4.35
N PRO A 328 18.35 -34.82 3.87
CA PRO A 328 19.55 -35.42 4.38
C PRO A 328 20.70 -34.43 4.30
N VAL A 329 21.36 -34.19 5.43
CA VAL A 329 22.63 -33.50 5.49
C VAL A 329 23.60 -34.38 4.68
N LEU A 330 23.88 -34.00 3.45
CA LEU A 330 25.02 -34.57 2.70
C LEU A 330 26.28 -34.27 3.54
N LYS A 331 26.66 -35.23 4.38
CA LYS A 331 27.99 -35.25 4.97
C LYS A 331 28.95 -35.20 3.78
N ALA A 332 29.70 -34.12 3.67
CA ALA A 332 30.84 -34.04 2.80
C ALA A 332 31.72 -35.27 3.09
N ALA A 333 31.76 -36.20 2.15
CA ALA A 333 32.69 -37.29 2.20
C ALA A 333 34.10 -36.67 2.22
N SER A 334 34.77 -36.78 3.35
CA SER A 334 36.21 -36.59 3.45
C SER A 334 36.86 -37.53 2.45
N GLN A 335 37.46 -36.99 1.41
CA GLN A 335 38.43 -37.74 0.60
C GLN A 335 39.64 -38.03 1.48
N PRO A 336 40.08 -39.27 1.58
CA PRO A 336 41.40 -39.56 2.11
C PRO A 336 42.47 -39.30 1.05
N ALA A 337 43.62 -38.82 1.51
CA ALA A 337 44.93 -38.59 0.92
C ALA A 337 45.24 -39.08 -0.50
#